data_66c48de09d5a619302fbfaa4dffb9eb0
#
_entry.id   66c48de09d5a619302fbfaa4dffb9eb0
#
_cell.length_a   1.000
_cell.length_b   1.000
_cell.length_c   1.000
_cell.angle_alpha   90.00
_cell.angle_beta   90.00
_cell.angle_gamma   90.00
#
_symmetry.space_group_name_H-M   'P 1'
#
loop_
_entity.id
_entity.type
_entity.pdbx_description
1 polymer ?
#
loop_
_entity_poly.entity_id
_entity_poly.type
_entity_poly.pdbx_seq_one_letter_code
_entity_poly.pdbx_strand_id
1 'polypeptide(L)'
;MIVLVAGANGRLGGLLVALLLGRGHTVRGLVRRQDEAGALEEIGAAAVVGDLRGDIEWAVDGCDAAIFAAGARHRAQLEAIDGGGAAKLAEAADRFGLRRFVLCSAVGAGAPERRQGPLRDFLAAKHHAERRLEHLDMPWTILRFGRLTDATGTGRISTVVPPGTPVTLSRDDAALAVAEALDRDRLARRVVHVIGGDRHVADALDAVEPAPLPPVYNSGLGAGQADNPPPDPEMLLPDASPLDADVDYEGEGPLPPELVGNDDPAPGIP
;
A
#
# COMPACT_ATOMS: atom_id res chain seq x y z
N MET A 1 7.14 -17.57 -5.14
CA MET A 1 6.58 -17.32 -3.79
C MET A 1 5.07 -17.51 -3.83
N ILE A 2 4.47 -17.89 -2.71
CA ILE A 2 3.02 -17.81 -2.51
C ILE A 2 2.71 -16.42 -1.93
N VAL A 3 1.97 -15.59 -2.67
CA VAL A 3 1.71 -14.19 -2.34
C VAL A 3 0.22 -13.99 -2.08
N LEU A 4 -0.13 -13.53 -0.87
CA LEU A 4 -1.48 -13.06 -0.57
C LEU A 4 -1.67 -11.63 -1.09
N VAL A 5 -2.76 -11.38 -1.82
CA VAL A 5 -3.17 -10.04 -2.25
C VAL A 5 -4.51 -9.70 -1.63
N ALA A 6 -4.52 -8.80 -0.64
CA ALA A 6 -5.75 -8.24 -0.10
C ALA A 6 -6.25 -7.12 -1.02
N GLY A 7 -7.52 -7.18 -1.42
CA GLY A 7 -8.11 -6.31 -2.44
C GLY A 7 -7.86 -6.80 -3.87
N ALA A 8 -7.71 -8.11 -4.07
CA ALA A 8 -7.41 -8.75 -5.35
C ALA A 8 -8.41 -8.41 -6.47
N ASN A 9 -9.70 -8.19 -6.14
CA ASN A 9 -10.74 -7.77 -7.09
C ASN A 9 -10.77 -6.26 -7.37
N GLY A 10 -9.94 -5.48 -6.66
CA GLY A 10 -9.85 -4.05 -6.89
C GLY A 10 -9.13 -3.73 -8.21
N ARG A 11 -9.28 -2.49 -8.71
CA ARG A 11 -8.62 -2.06 -9.96
C ARG A 11 -7.10 -2.20 -9.92
N LEU A 12 -6.46 -1.85 -8.79
CA LEU A 12 -5.03 -2.08 -8.59
C LEU A 12 -4.74 -3.56 -8.31
N GLY A 13 -5.57 -4.21 -7.47
CA GLY A 13 -5.37 -5.59 -7.08
C GLY A 13 -5.44 -6.57 -8.25
N GLY A 14 -6.39 -6.39 -9.18
CA GLY A 14 -6.50 -7.21 -10.39
C GLY A 14 -5.26 -7.12 -11.28
N LEU A 15 -4.72 -5.91 -11.49
CA LEU A 15 -3.46 -5.71 -12.22
C LEU A 15 -2.29 -6.40 -11.52
N LEU A 16 -2.24 -6.31 -10.19
CA LEU A 16 -1.21 -6.98 -9.38
C LEU A 16 -1.28 -8.50 -9.50
N VAL A 17 -2.48 -9.08 -9.39
CA VAL A 17 -2.69 -10.53 -9.53
C VAL A 17 -2.16 -11.01 -10.87
N ALA A 18 -2.58 -10.38 -11.97
CA ALA A 18 -2.16 -10.74 -13.32
C ALA A 18 -0.62 -10.63 -13.48
N LEU A 19 -0.03 -9.54 -12.97
CA LEU A 19 1.40 -9.29 -13.06
C LEU A 19 2.22 -10.31 -12.24
N LEU A 20 1.78 -10.65 -11.03
CA LEU A 20 2.45 -11.62 -10.16
C LEU A 20 2.38 -13.05 -10.74
N LEU A 21 1.23 -13.45 -11.29
CA LEU A 21 1.10 -14.71 -12.00
C LEU A 21 2.03 -14.77 -13.21
N GLY A 22 2.08 -13.71 -14.01
CA GLY A 22 2.99 -13.59 -15.16
C GLY A 22 4.47 -13.66 -14.77
N ARG A 23 4.82 -13.34 -13.52
CA ARG A 23 6.17 -13.48 -12.96
C ARG A 23 6.44 -14.86 -12.33
N GLY A 24 5.49 -15.77 -12.40
CA GLY A 24 5.63 -17.15 -11.88
C GLY A 24 5.41 -17.26 -10.36
N HIS A 25 4.78 -16.28 -9.73
CA HIS A 25 4.32 -16.42 -8.35
C HIS A 25 3.01 -17.24 -8.30
N THR A 26 2.77 -17.93 -7.20
CA THR A 26 1.45 -18.45 -6.86
C THR A 26 0.70 -17.34 -6.12
N VAL A 27 -0.46 -16.96 -6.62
CA VAL A 27 -1.23 -15.85 -6.03
C VAL A 27 -2.45 -16.38 -5.31
N ARG A 28 -2.64 -15.91 -4.07
CA ARG A 28 -3.85 -16.10 -3.28
C ARG A 28 -4.55 -14.73 -3.16
N GLY A 29 -5.74 -14.60 -3.75
CA GLY A 29 -6.52 -13.36 -3.70
C GLY A 29 -7.52 -13.38 -2.54
N LEU A 30 -7.44 -12.42 -1.61
CA LEU A 30 -8.45 -12.24 -0.57
C LEU A 30 -9.62 -11.44 -1.14
N VAL A 31 -10.81 -12.07 -1.16
CA VAL A 31 -12.07 -11.50 -1.62
C VAL A 31 -13.10 -11.52 -0.50
N ARG A 32 -14.10 -10.62 -0.55
CA ARG A 32 -15.11 -10.55 0.50
C ARG A 32 -16.26 -11.55 0.31
N ARG A 33 -16.56 -11.93 -0.92
CA ARG A 33 -17.70 -12.76 -1.25
C ARG A 33 -17.30 -13.89 -2.18
N GLN A 34 -18.02 -15.01 -2.07
CA GLN A 34 -17.77 -16.20 -2.88
C GLN A 34 -17.99 -15.95 -4.39
N ASP A 35 -18.94 -15.07 -4.76
CA ASP A 35 -19.20 -14.72 -6.16
C ASP A 35 -18.04 -13.92 -6.81
N GLU A 36 -17.16 -13.37 -6.01
CA GLU A 36 -15.95 -12.67 -6.46
C GLU A 36 -14.77 -13.63 -6.75
N ALA A 37 -14.86 -14.89 -6.33
CA ALA A 37 -13.77 -15.86 -6.44
C ALA A 37 -13.53 -16.31 -7.89
N GLY A 38 -14.60 -16.53 -8.67
CA GLY A 38 -14.52 -17.11 -10.01
C GLY A 38 -13.59 -16.34 -10.96
N ALA A 39 -13.66 -15.02 -10.97
CA ALA A 39 -12.81 -14.20 -11.82
C ALA A 39 -11.30 -14.34 -11.51
N LEU A 40 -10.94 -14.57 -10.24
CA LEU A 40 -9.55 -14.83 -9.86
C LEU A 40 -9.10 -16.24 -10.26
N GLU A 41 -9.97 -17.22 -10.11
CA GLU A 41 -9.69 -18.61 -10.47
C GLU A 41 -9.53 -18.78 -11.99
N GLU A 42 -10.32 -18.07 -12.79
CA GLU A 42 -10.20 -18.06 -14.26
C GLU A 42 -8.83 -17.59 -14.75
N ILE A 43 -8.18 -16.67 -14.05
CA ILE A 43 -6.83 -16.21 -14.40
C ILE A 43 -5.72 -17.01 -13.70
N GLY A 44 -6.06 -18.04 -12.93
CA GLY A 44 -5.09 -18.94 -12.29
C GLY A 44 -4.67 -18.56 -10.88
N ALA A 45 -5.35 -17.62 -10.22
CA ALA A 45 -5.13 -17.30 -8.81
C ALA A 45 -6.05 -18.15 -7.91
N ALA A 46 -5.58 -18.51 -6.73
CA ALA A 46 -6.44 -19.12 -5.72
C ALA A 46 -7.23 -18.01 -4.98
N ALA A 47 -8.55 -18.17 -4.88
CA ALA A 47 -9.37 -17.23 -4.12
C ALA A 47 -9.59 -17.73 -2.69
N VAL A 48 -9.52 -16.81 -1.72
CA VAL A 48 -9.91 -17.04 -0.33
C VAL A 48 -10.92 -15.98 0.11
N VAL A 49 -12.01 -16.43 0.75
CA VAL A 49 -13.11 -15.54 1.14
C VAL A 49 -12.94 -15.10 2.57
N GLY A 50 -12.80 -13.78 2.79
CA GLY A 50 -12.66 -13.19 4.12
C GLY A 50 -12.89 -11.69 4.11
N ASP A 51 -13.35 -11.16 5.23
CA ASP A 51 -13.60 -9.72 5.40
C ASP A 51 -12.49 -9.11 6.26
N LEU A 52 -11.82 -8.09 5.75
CA LEU A 52 -10.77 -7.33 6.47
C LEU A 52 -11.26 -6.73 7.80
N ARG A 53 -12.57 -6.56 7.98
CA ARG A 53 -13.17 -6.11 9.23
C ARG A 53 -13.26 -7.22 10.30
N GLY A 54 -13.26 -8.48 9.87
CA GLY A 54 -13.32 -9.67 10.72
C GLY A 54 -11.97 -10.26 11.08
N ASP A 55 -11.99 -11.55 11.40
CA ASP A 55 -10.79 -12.36 11.58
C ASP A 55 -10.31 -12.86 10.23
N ILE A 56 -9.05 -12.53 9.90
CA ILE A 56 -8.42 -12.85 8.62
C ILE A 56 -7.01 -13.42 8.78
N GLU A 57 -6.61 -13.75 10.02
CA GLU A 57 -5.25 -14.23 10.31
C GLU A 57 -4.92 -15.52 9.54
N TRP A 58 -5.89 -16.39 9.39
CA TRP A 58 -5.77 -17.63 8.64
C TRP A 58 -5.44 -17.41 7.13
N ALA A 59 -5.72 -16.22 6.58
CA ALA A 59 -5.50 -15.97 5.15
C ALA A 59 -4.02 -15.94 4.77
N VAL A 60 -3.13 -15.60 5.70
CA VAL A 60 -1.68 -15.56 5.48
C VAL A 60 -0.98 -16.91 5.71
N ASP A 61 -1.69 -17.89 6.26
CA ASP A 61 -1.10 -19.21 6.54
C ASP A 61 -0.54 -19.87 5.27
N GLY A 62 0.70 -20.29 5.33
CA GLY A 62 1.42 -20.88 4.19
C GLY A 62 1.80 -19.89 3.09
N CYS A 63 1.64 -18.58 3.27
CA CYS A 63 2.14 -17.57 2.34
C CYS A 63 3.60 -17.20 2.64
N ASP A 64 4.35 -16.84 1.60
CA ASP A 64 5.70 -16.28 1.72
C ASP A 64 5.66 -14.76 1.92
N ALA A 65 4.65 -14.10 1.32
CA ALA A 65 4.50 -12.64 1.34
C ALA A 65 3.03 -12.23 1.29
N ALA A 66 2.75 -10.99 1.69
CA ALA A 66 1.43 -10.40 1.55
C ALA A 66 1.51 -8.96 1.02
N ILE A 67 0.52 -8.59 0.22
CA ILE A 67 0.34 -7.25 -0.34
C ILE A 67 -1.02 -6.73 0.11
N PHE A 68 -1.05 -5.54 0.70
CA PHE A 68 -2.30 -4.86 1.02
C PHE A 68 -2.58 -3.78 -0.02
N ALA A 69 -3.50 -4.08 -0.94
CA ALA A 69 -3.98 -3.18 -2.01
C ALA A 69 -5.49 -2.88 -1.89
N ALA A 70 -6.11 -3.25 -0.77
CA ALA A 70 -7.50 -2.94 -0.50
C ALA A 70 -7.70 -1.48 -0.10
N GLY A 71 -8.92 -0.98 -0.30
CA GLY A 71 -9.35 0.34 0.14
C GLY A 71 -10.86 0.38 0.36
N ALA A 72 -11.31 1.22 1.28
CA ALA A 72 -12.72 1.43 1.56
C ALA A 72 -13.40 2.22 0.44
N ARG A 73 -14.65 1.88 0.12
CA ARG A 73 -15.49 2.64 -0.81
C ARG A 73 -16.25 3.78 -0.14
N HIS A 74 -16.43 3.68 1.17
CA HIS A 74 -17.22 4.62 1.96
C HIS A 74 -16.38 5.16 3.12
N ARG A 75 -16.49 6.45 3.38
CA ARG A 75 -15.77 7.14 4.46
C ARG A 75 -15.91 6.43 5.82
N ALA A 76 -17.11 5.98 6.16
CA ALA A 76 -17.38 5.26 7.41
C ALA A 76 -16.58 3.94 7.57
N GLN A 77 -16.01 3.41 6.49
CA GLN A 77 -15.25 2.15 6.50
C GLN A 77 -13.72 2.36 6.43
N LEU A 78 -13.25 3.59 6.25
CA LEU A 78 -11.83 3.89 6.10
C LEU A 78 -11.00 3.31 7.24
N GLU A 79 -11.36 3.61 8.48
CA GLU A 79 -10.63 3.10 9.63
C GLU A 79 -10.69 1.57 9.73
N ALA A 80 -11.86 0.98 9.46
CA ALA A 80 -12.04 -0.46 9.58
C ALA A 80 -11.31 -1.27 8.49
N ILE A 81 -11.09 -0.68 7.30
CA ILE A 81 -10.44 -1.36 6.16
C ILE A 81 -9.02 -0.85 5.97
N ASP A 82 -8.84 0.45 5.68
CA ASP A 82 -7.53 1.04 5.33
C ASP A 82 -6.62 1.18 6.54
N GLY A 83 -7.17 1.40 7.73
CA GLY A 83 -6.44 1.45 8.99
C GLY A 83 -6.34 0.09 9.65
N GLY A 84 -7.35 -0.29 10.44
CA GLY A 84 -7.36 -1.51 11.24
C GLY A 84 -7.30 -2.81 10.44
N GLY A 85 -7.93 -2.87 9.26
CA GLY A 85 -7.86 -4.05 8.38
C GLY A 85 -6.45 -4.29 7.86
N ALA A 86 -5.76 -3.24 7.42
CA ALA A 86 -4.38 -3.31 6.99
C ALA A 86 -3.43 -3.68 8.14
N ALA A 87 -3.64 -3.07 9.32
CA ALA A 87 -2.85 -3.34 10.51
C ALA A 87 -2.98 -4.81 10.95
N LYS A 88 -4.21 -5.35 11.02
CA LYS A 88 -4.45 -6.76 11.37
C LYS A 88 -3.78 -7.74 10.41
N LEU A 89 -3.87 -7.48 9.10
CA LEU A 89 -3.22 -8.33 8.10
C LEU A 89 -1.69 -8.29 8.25
N ALA A 90 -1.13 -7.12 8.53
CA ALA A 90 0.30 -6.95 8.75
C ALA A 90 0.76 -7.68 10.04
N GLU A 91 0.01 -7.56 11.14
CA GLU A 91 0.28 -8.25 12.39
C GLU A 91 0.18 -9.78 12.25
N ALA A 92 -0.79 -10.26 11.45
CA ALA A 92 -0.89 -11.67 11.10
C ALA A 92 0.33 -12.12 10.29
N ALA A 93 0.74 -11.34 9.27
CA ALA A 93 1.92 -11.63 8.47
C ALA A 93 3.20 -11.74 9.31
N ASP A 94 3.38 -10.85 10.30
CA ASP A 94 4.50 -10.87 11.22
C ASP A 94 4.48 -12.13 12.11
N ARG A 95 3.33 -12.44 12.72
CA ARG A 95 3.17 -13.64 13.56
C ARG A 95 3.41 -14.96 12.82
N PHE A 96 3.02 -15.03 11.55
CA PHE A 96 3.24 -16.19 10.70
C PHE A 96 4.63 -16.21 10.04
N GLY A 97 5.45 -15.19 10.30
CA GLY A 97 6.83 -15.12 9.84
C GLY A 97 6.97 -14.94 8.32
N LEU A 98 6.06 -14.18 7.69
CA LEU A 98 6.16 -13.87 6.27
C LEU A 98 7.46 -13.11 5.98
N ARG A 99 8.04 -13.38 4.81
CA ARG A 99 9.32 -12.79 4.40
C ARG A 99 9.17 -11.35 3.93
N ARG A 100 7.93 -10.95 3.55
CA ARG A 100 7.68 -9.62 3.00
C ARG A 100 6.23 -9.20 3.18
N PHE A 101 6.04 -7.93 3.52
CA PHE A 101 4.75 -7.27 3.47
C PHE A 101 4.87 -5.97 2.67
N VAL A 102 3.97 -5.75 1.71
CA VAL A 102 3.93 -4.48 0.96
C VAL A 102 2.59 -3.79 1.22
N LEU A 103 2.65 -2.59 1.77
CA LEU A 103 1.47 -1.75 2.02
C LEU A 103 1.33 -0.69 0.92
N CYS A 104 0.21 -0.72 0.21
CA CYS A 104 -0.20 0.36 -0.69
C CYS A 104 -0.82 1.51 0.12
N SER A 105 -0.08 2.59 0.23
CA SER A 105 -0.46 3.80 0.95
C SER A 105 -0.57 5.01 0.02
N ALA A 106 -0.64 6.22 0.54
CA ALA A 106 -0.83 7.44 -0.23
C ALA A 106 0.15 8.54 0.20
N VAL A 107 0.57 9.37 -0.76
CA VAL A 107 1.31 10.60 -0.50
C VAL A 107 0.48 11.49 0.43
N GLY A 108 1.10 11.96 1.51
CA GLY A 108 0.44 12.72 2.56
C GLY A 108 0.03 11.91 3.79
N ALA A 109 0.12 10.57 3.74
CA ALA A 109 -0.20 9.74 4.91
C ALA A 109 0.74 9.98 6.11
N GLY A 110 1.96 10.46 5.87
CA GLY A 110 2.89 10.80 6.95
C GLY A 110 2.47 12.00 7.81
N ALA A 111 1.61 12.88 7.28
CA ALA A 111 1.15 14.10 7.95
C ALA A 111 -0.32 14.42 7.63
N PRO A 112 -1.27 13.54 8.02
CA PRO A 112 -2.69 13.69 7.67
C PRO A 112 -3.32 14.97 8.23
N GLU A 113 -2.79 15.51 9.33
CA GLU A 113 -3.23 16.75 9.96
C GLU A 113 -3.03 17.99 9.07
N ARG A 114 -2.19 17.89 8.04
CA ARG A 114 -1.98 18.96 7.04
C ARG A 114 -3.09 19.03 5.99
N ARG A 115 -4.06 18.15 6.05
CA ARG A 115 -5.21 18.09 5.16
C ARG A 115 -6.50 18.29 5.92
N GLN A 116 -7.59 18.55 5.19
CA GLN A 116 -8.91 18.74 5.76
C GLN A 116 -9.95 17.83 5.06
N GLY A 117 -11.11 17.70 5.69
CA GLY A 117 -12.23 16.97 5.11
C GLY A 117 -11.97 15.48 4.86
N PRO A 118 -12.62 14.88 3.86
CA PRO A 118 -12.53 13.44 3.58
C PRO A 118 -11.11 12.95 3.26
N LEU A 119 -10.28 13.80 2.65
CA LEU A 119 -8.89 13.45 2.35
C LEU A 119 -8.09 13.26 3.65
N ARG A 120 -8.30 14.11 4.66
CA ARG A 120 -7.66 13.94 5.98
C ARG A 120 -8.01 12.58 6.59
N ASP A 121 -9.30 12.20 6.55
CA ASP A 121 -9.74 10.94 7.17
C ASP A 121 -9.15 9.72 6.43
N PHE A 122 -9.10 9.77 5.11
CA PHE A 122 -8.44 8.76 4.29
C PHE A 122 -6.95 8.63 4.64
N LEU A 123 -6.23 9.74 4.68
CA LEU A 123 -4.81 9.74 5.02
C LEU A 123 -4.56 9.34 6.47
N ALA A 124 -5.46 9.68 7.41
CA ALA A 124 -5.36 9.26 8.80
C ALA A 124 -5.50 7.74 8.96
N ALA A 125 -6.42 7.11 8.22
CA ALA A 125 -6.55 5.66 8.20
C ALA A 125 -5.28 4.98 7.62
N LYS A 126 -4.73 5.52 6.52
CA LYS A 126 -3.46 5.04 5.97
C LYS A 126 -2.31 5.21 6.96
N HIS A 127 -2.22 6.38 7.60
CA HIS A 127 -1.24 6.65 8.65
C HIS A 127 -1.31 5.64 9.79
N HIS A 128 -2.53 5.33 10.27
CA HIS A 128 -2.72 4.32 11.31
C HIS A 128 -2.09 2.97 10.89
N ALA A 129 -2.40 2.48 9.70
CA ALA A 129 -1.82 1.24 9.18
C ALA A 129 -0.28 1.29 9.09
N GLU A 130 0.27 2.40 8.58
CA GLU A 130 1.72 2.60 8.48
C GLU A 130 2.39 2.55 9.85
N ARG A 131 1.85 3.28 10.85
CA ARG A 131 2.39 3.30 12.21
C ARG A 131 2.37 1.91 12.87
N ARG A 132 1.32 1.12 12.64
CA ARG A 132 1.27 -0.26 13.14
C ARG A 132 2.35 -1.12 12.47
N LEU A 133 2.51 -1.02 11.16
CA LEU A 133 3.48 -1.78 10.38
C LEU A 133 4.93 -1.46 10.77
N GLU A 134 5.24 -0.19 11.04
CA GLU A 134 6.59 0.25 11.46
C GLU A 134 7.08 -0.39 12.75
N HIS A 135 6.18 -0.86 13.61
CA HIS A 135 6.51 -1.54 14.89
C HIS A 135 6.68 -3.06 14.76
N LEU A 136 6.47 -3.63 13.57
CA LEU A 136 6.59 -5.07 13.35
C LEU A 136 8.04 -5.43 12.99
N ASP A 137 8.41 -6.68 13.28
CA ASP A 137 9.79 -7.15 13.07
C ASP A 137 10.05 -7.68 11.66
N MET A 138 9.01 -8.14 10.96
CA MET A 138 9.16 -8.63 9.59
C MET A 138 9.66 -7.54 8.61
N PRO A 139 10.27 -7.94 7.48
CA PRO A 139 10.58 -7.03 6.39
C PRO A 139 9.30 -6.48 5.73
N TRP A 140 9.05 -5.18 5.87
CA TRP A 140 7.91 -4.50 5.23
C TRP A 140 8.38 -3.39 4.29
N THR A 141 7.53 -3.01 3.34
CA THR A 141 7.71 -1.84 2.48
C THR A 141 6.39 -1.07 2.40
N ILE A 142 6.42 0.23 2.63
CA ILE A 142 5.28 1.13 2.45
C ILE A 142 5.49 1.91 1.16
N LEU A 143 4.57 1.76 0.20
CA LEU A 143 4.58 2.53 -1.03
C LEU A 143 3.48 3.59 -0.97
N ARG A 144 3.88 4.87 -0.83
CA ARG A 144 2.97 6.02 -0.83
C ARG A 144 2.76 6.50 -2.25
N PHE A 145 1.60 6.23 -2.80
CA PHE A 145 1.25 6.59 -4.17
C PHE A 145 0.72 8.02 -4.28
N GLY A 146 1.03 8.68 -5.38
CA GLY A 146 0.25 9.81 -5.86
C GLY A 146 -1.18 9.38 -6.19
N ARG A 147 -2.06 10.34 -6.57
CA ARG A 147 -3.43 10.02 -6.98
C ARG A 147 -3.41 9.01 -8.14
N LEU A 148 -4.04 7.86 -7.94
CA LEU A 148 -4.08 6.80 -8.95
C LEU A 148 -5.04 7.14 -10.09
N THR A 149 -4.59 6.94 -11.32
CA THR A 149 -5.37 7.16 -12.55
C THR A 149 -5.44 5.91 -13.41
N ASP A 150 -6.38 5.89 -14.36
CA ASP A 150 -6.51 4.82 -15.36
C ASP A 150 -5.80 5.16 -16.68
N ALA A 151 -4.90 6.12 -16.65
CA ALA A 151 -4.02 6.37 -17.78
C ALA A 151 -3.12 5.15 -18.03
N THR A 152 -2.78 4.91 -19.29
CA THR A 152 -1.84 3.85 -19.69
C THR A 152 -0.51 4.02 -18.94
N GLY A 153 0.01 2.93 -18.40
CA GLY A 153 1.31 2.91 -17.74
C GLY A 153 2.44 3.27 -18.70
N THR A 154 3.44 3.94 -18.16
CA THR A 154 4.64 4.34 -18.88
C THR A 154 5.85 3.46 -18.53
N GLY A 155 5.73 2.65 -17.49
CA GLY A 155 6.86 1.92 -16.88
C GLY A 155 7.85 2.85 -16.17
N ARG A 156 7.45 4.11 -15.89
CA ARG A 156 8.33 5.14 -15.35
C ARG A 156 7.72 5.84 -14.15
N ILE A 157 8.56 6.07 -13.14
CA ILE A 157 8.16 6.70 -11.87
C ILE A 157 9.22 7.69 -11.40
N SER A 158 8.83 8.46 -10.38
CA SER A 158 9.75 9.21 -9.50
C SER A 158 9.48 8.79 -8.05
N THR A 159 10.53 8.73 -7.25
CA THR A 159 10.46 8.54 -5.80
C THR A 159 10.59 9.86 -5.03
N VAL A 160 10.69 10.98 -5.74
CA VAL A 160 10.78 12.32 -5.18
C VAL A 160 9.48 13.07 -5.47
N VAL A 161 8.80 13.52 -4.43
CA VAL A 161 7.56 14.30 -4.53
C VAL A 161 7.93 15.79 -4.63
N PRO A 162 7.59 16.48 -5.73
CA PRO A 162 7.84 17.92 -5.84
C PRO A 162 6.90 18.68 -4.90
N PRO A 163 7.41 19.74 -4.21
CA PRO A 163 6.57 20.53 -3.32
C PRO A 163 5.44 21.24 -4.08
N GLY A 164 4.24 21.28 -3.47
CA GLY A 164 3.12 22.10 -3.96
C GLY A 164 2.50 21.65 -5.30
N THR A 165 2.86 20.51 -5.82
CA THR A 165 2.34 20.00 -7.10
C THR A 165 1.47 18.77 -6.87
N PRO A 166 0.23 18.74 -7.45
CA PRO A 166 -0.55 17.50 -7.49
C PRO A 166 0.23 16.40 -8.20
N VAL A 167 0.35 15.25 -7.56
CA VAL A 167 1.08 14.12 -8.11
C VAL A 167 0.14 12.99 -8.45
N THR A 168 0.30 12.42 -9.63
CA THR A 168 -0.50 11.30 -10.12
C THR A 168 0.39 10.12 -10.47
N LEU A 169 -0.23 8.93 -10.54
CA LEU A 169 0.43 7.70 -10.97
C LEU A 169 -0.61 6.84 -11.70
N SER A 170 -0.24 6.20 -12.80
CA SER A 170 -1.12 5.20 -13.41
C SER A 170 -1.21 3.96 -12.51
N ARG A 171 -2.35 3.26 -12.54
CA ARG A 171 -2.48 1.99 -11.81
C ARG A 171 -1.57 0.90 -12.35
N ASP A 172 -1.27 0.93 -13.64
CA ASP A 172 -0.31 0.01 -14.26
C ASP A 172 1.10 0.20 -13.65
N ASP A 173 1.56 1.46 -13.56
CA ASP A 173 2.87 1.77 -12.98
C ASP A 173 2.90 1.52 -11.48
N ALA A 174 1.77 1.74 -10.78
CA ALA A 174 1.62 1.38 -9.36
C ALA A 174 1.73 -0.13 -9.15
N ALA A 175 1.02 -0.93 -9.95
CA ALA A 175 1.09 -2.39 -9.89
C ALA A 175 2.52 -2.89 -10.18
N LEU A 176 3.16 -2.31 -11.18
CA LEU A 176 4.55 -2.63 -11.50
C LEU A 176 5.49 -2.29 -10.32
N ALA A 177 5.32 -1.12 -9.70
CA ALA A 177 6.13 -0.72 -8.55
C ALA A 177 5.95 -1.64 -7.34
N VAL A 178 4.71 -2.11 -7.07
CA VAL A 178 4.45 -3.08 -5.99
C VAL A 178 5.13 -4.42 -6.28
N ALA A 179 4.99 -4.94 -7.51
CA ALA A 179 5.59 -6.22 -7.89
C ALA A 179 7.13 -6.15 -7.87
N GLU A 180 7.71 -5.02 -8.27
CA GLU A 180 9.15 -4.78 -8.17
C GLU A 180 9.61 -4.67 -6.71
N ALA A 181 8.85 -4.02 -5.85
CA ALA A 181 9.20 -3.87 -4.43
C ALA A 181 9.15 -5.20 -3.67
N LEU A 182 8.28 -6.14 -4.10
CA LEU A 182 8.15 -7.45 -3.48
C LEU A 182 9.48 -8.23 -3.50
N ASP A 183 10.24 -8.11 -4.58
CA ASP A 183 11.48 -8.86 -4.81
C ASP A 183 12.74 -8.10 -4.38
N ARG A 184 12.62 -6.89 -3.78
CA ARG A 184 13.76 -6.03 -3.43
C ARG A 184 14.01 -5.95 -1.94
N ASP A 185 14.99 -6.70 -1.45
CA ASP A 185 15.39 -6.67 -0.02
C ASP A 185 15.83 -5.30 0.46
N ARG A 186 16.41 -4.49 -0.42
CA ARG A 186 16.85 -3.12 -0.08
C ARG A 186 15.71 -2.19 0.33
N LEU A 187 14.48 -2.51 -0.05
CA LEU A 187 13.28 -1.77 0.35
C LEU A 187 12.67 -2.25 1.66
N ALA A 188 13.29 -3.23 2.33
CA ALA A 188 12.86 -3.67 3.65
C ALA A 188 12.90 -2.51 4.64
N ARG A 189 11.81 -2.33 5.39
CA ARG A 189 11.60 -1.26 6.38
C ARG A 189 11.76 0.15 5.79
N ARG A 190 11.26 0.33 4.56
CA ARG A 190 11.30 1.63 3.87
C ARG A 190 9.91 2.13 3.54
N VAL A 191 9.75 3.44 3.71
CA VAL A 191 8.64 4.22 3.15
C VAL A 191 9.16 4.86 1.86
N VAL A 192 8.49 4.59 0.74
CA VAL A 192 8.90 5.06 -0.57
C VAL A 192 7.73 5.77 -1.24
N HIS A 193 7.91 7.02 -1.63
CA HIS A 193 6.95 7.71 -2.49
C HIS A 193 7.05 7.16 -3.91
N VAL A 194 5.91 6.99 -4.57
CA VAL A 194 5.84 6.50 -5.95
C VAL A 194 4.82 7.35 -6.71
N ILE A 195 5.32 8.17 -7.61
CA ILE A 195 4.54 9.07 -8.46
C ILE A 195 4.96 8.91 -9.92
N GLY A 196 4.17 9.43 -10.86
CA GLY A 196 4.58 9.48 -12.26
C GLY A 196 5.90 10.24 -12.43
N GLY A 197 6.78 9.74 -13.29
CA GLY A 197 8.13 10.29 -13.48
C GLY A 197 8.77 9.87 -14.78
N ASP A 198 10.08 9.95 -14.84
CA ASP A 198 10.89 9.73 -16.05
C ASP A 198 11.86 8.53 -15.94
N ARG A 199 12.06 7.98 -14.75
CA ARG A 199 12.94 6.83 -14.53
C ARG A 199 12.17 5.52 -14.63
N HIS A 200 12.78 4.49 -15.23
CA HIS A 200 12.19 3.15 -15.19
C HIS A 200 11.92 2.71 -13.75
N VAL A 201 10.79 2.02 -13.53
CA VAL A 201 10.35 1.62 -12.17
C VAL A 201 11.46 0.88 -11.42
N ALA A 202 12.11 -0.10 -12.07
CA ALA A 202 13.20 -0.85 -11.46
C ALA A 202 14.36 0.07 -11.03
N ASP A 203 14.84 0.94 -11.93
CA ASP A 203 15.97 1.85 -11.68
C ASP A 203 15.65 2.89 -10.61
N ALA A 204 14.40 3.36 -10.56
CA ALA A 204 13.96 4.31 -9.55
C ALA A 204 13.94 3.68 -8.15
N LEU A 205 13.45 2.44 -8.05
CA LEU A 205 13.41 1.70 -6.78
C LEU A 205 14.82 1.24 -6.35
N ASP A 206 15.69 0.89 -7.29
CA ASP A 206 17.09 0.55 -7.00
C ASP A 206 17.92 1.76 -6.55
N ALA A 207 17.48 2.97 -6.82
CA ALA A 207 18.10 4.18 -6.33
C ALA A 207 17.67 4.58 -4.91
N VAL A 208 16.64 3.95 -4.36
CA VAL A 208 16.24 4.18 -2.96
C VAL A 208 17.32 3.63 -2.05
N GLU A 209 17.81 4.46 -1.14
CA GLU A 209 18.79 4.00 -0.18
C GLU A 209 18.21 2.96 0.77
N PRO A 210 18.92 1.86 1.05
CA PRO A 210 18.47 0.87 2.01
C PRO A 210 18.34 1.49 3.41
N ALA A 211 17.44 0.91 4.24
CA ALA A 211 17.37 1.32 5.64
C ALA A 211 18.72 1.12 6.31
N PRO A 212 19.12 2.03 7.22
CA PRO A 212 20.28 1.79 8.06
C PRO A 212 20.08 0.46 8.78
N LEU A 213 21.12 -0.36 8.84
CA LEU A 213 21.07 -1.58 9.63
C LEU A 213 20.70 -1.21 11.06
N PRO A 214 19.79 -1.96 11.72
CA PRO A 214 19.53 -1.74 13.13
C PRO A 214 20.88 -1.83 13.86
N PRO A 215 21.14 -0.97 14.85
CA PRO A 215 22.37 -1.03 15.62
C PRO A 215 22.51 -2.46 16.14
N VAL A 216 23.68 -3.07 15.86
CA VAL A 216 24.01 -4.37 16.44
C VAL A 216 24.05 -4.15 17.95
N TYR A 217 22.98 -4.54 18.62
CA TYR A 217 22.93 -4.50 20.07
C TYR A 217 23.94 -5.56 20.57
N ASN A 218 25.17 -5.12 20.78
CA ASN A 218 26.07 -5.85 21.65
C ASN A 218 25.41 -5.79 23.03
N SER A 219 24.90 -6.91 23.49
CA SER A 219 24.28 -7.09 24.82
C SER A 219 25.34 -6.99 25.92
N GLY A 220 25.94 -5.82 26.01
CA GLY A 220 26.95 -5.45 27.00
C GLY A 220 26.98 -3.95 27.19
N LEU A 221 26.32 -3.52 28.27
CA LEU A 221 26.48 -2.25 28.96
C LEU A 221 25.74 -1.00 28.39
N GLY A 222 24.76 -0.55 29.17
CA GLY A 222 24.42 0.87 29.35
C GLY A 222 23.20 1.37 28.58
N ALA A 223 22.11 1.55 29.30
CA ALA A 223 20.98 2.38 28.88
C ALA A 223 21.46 3.79 28.50
N GLY A 224 21.46 4.09 27.22
CA GLY A 224 21.71 5.42 26.66
C GLY A 224 20.58 5.79 25.70
N GLN A 225 19.97 6.94 25.93
CA GLN A 225 18.90 7.62 25.26
C GLN A 225 18.65 7.20 23.82
N ALA A 226 17.40 6.79 23.54
CA ALA A 226 16.90 6.61 22.20
C ALA A 226 16.93 7.98 21.49
N ASP A 227 17.81 8.11 20.49
CA ASP A 227 17.78 9.21 19.57
C ASP A 227 16.46 9.16 18.77
N ASN A 228 15.77 10.30 18.73
CA ASN A 228 14.58 10.48 17.91
C ASN A 228 14.85 10.02 16.46
N PRO A 229 13.90 9.33 15.83
CA PRO A 229 14.00 9.04 14.40
C PRO A 229 14.18 10.35 13.62
N PRO A 230 14.93 10.34 12.51
CA PRO A 230 15.08 11.52 11.67
C PRO A 230 13.69 12.04 11.28
N PRO A 231 13.51 13.36 11.19
CA PRO A 231 12.22 13.96 10.83
C PRO A 231 11.77 13.39 9.47
N ASP A 232 10.48 13.04 9.39
CA ASP A 232 9.85 12.59 8.14
C ASP A 232 10.14 13.64 7.04
N PRO A 233 10.67 13.25 5.87
CA PRO A 233 10.89 14.17 4.75
C PRO A 233 9.67 15.03 4.40
N GLU A 234 8.47 14.56 4.66
CA GLU A 234 7.23 15.32 4.47
C GLU A 234 7.08 16.49 5.46
N MET A 235 7.77 16.47 6.61
CA MET A 235 7.80 17.60 7.52
C MET A 235 8.57 18.81 6.97
N LEU A 236 9.40 18.59 5.95
CA LEU A 236 10.19 19.63 5.29
C LEU A 236 9.50 20.23 4.07
N LEU A 237 8.32 19.71 3.67
CA LEU A 237 7.55 20.28 2.57
C LEU A 237 6.91 21.59 3.03
N PRO A 238 7.10 22.72 2.29
CA PRO A 238 6.38 23.95 2.57
C PRO A 238 4.88 23.69 2.51
N ASP A 239 4.10 24.48 3.26
CA ASP A 239 2.63 24.43 3.25
C ASP A 239 2.13 24.26 1.81
N ALA A 240 1.61 23.08 1.50
CA ALA A 240 1.09 22.81 0.18
C ALA A 240 -0.13 23.71 -0.03
N SER A 241 -0.13 24.43 -1.15
CA SER A 241 -1.29 25.15 -1.64
C SER A 241 -2.55 24.28 -1.51
N PRO A 242 -3.71 24.86 -1.26
CA PRO A 242 -4.95 24.11 -1.16
C PRO A 242 -5.18 23.35 -2.47
N LEU A 243 -4.86 22.07 -2.47
CA LEU A 243 -5.30 21.16 -3.49
C LEU A 243 -6.79 20.91 -3.18
N ASP A 244 -7.64 21.47 -4.02
CA ASP A 244 -9.07 21.26 -4.06
C ASP A 244 -9.86 21.76 -2.84
N ALA A 245 -9.93 23.09 -2.71
CA ALA A 245 -10.88 23.75 -1.82
C ALA A 245 -12.35 23.61 -2.29
N ASP A 246 -12.61 22.98 -3.44
CA ASP A 246 -13.93 22.94 -4.09
C ASP A 246 -14.61 21.57 -4.09
N VAL A 247 -14.22 20.63 -3.24
CA VAL A 247 -15.01 19.41 -3.05
C VAL A 247 -15.73 19.50 -1.73
N ASP A 248 -16.90 20.13 -1.76
CA ASP A 248 -17.90 20.11 -0.68
C ASP A 248 -18.40 18.67 -0.51
N TYR A 249 -17.76 17.91 0.36
CA TYR A 249 -18.22 16.60 0.79
C TYR A 249 -18.97 16.73 2.11
N GLU A 250 -20.16 17.31 2.05
CA GLU A 250 -21.14 17.18 3.13
C GLU A 250 -21.95 15.90 2.90
N GLY A 251 -21.68 14.86 3.72
CA GLY A 251 -22.56 13.71 3.77
C GLY A 251 -21.86 12.34 3.96
N GLU A 252 -22.64 11.34 4.39
CA GLU A 252 -22.27 9.92 4.50
C GLU A 252 -22.13 9.22 3.11
N GLY A 253 -21.86 9.98 2.05
CA GLY A 253 -21.77 9.51 0.67
C GLY A 253 -20.55 8.67 0.36
N PRO A 254 -20.52 8.03 -0.83
CA PRO A 254 -19.35 7.28 -1.29
C PRO A 254 -18.15 8.22 -1.43
N LEU A 255 -16.96 7.70 -1.15
CA LEU A 255 -15.69 8.41 -1.40
C LEU A 255 -15.57 8.71 -2.90
N PRO A 256 -14.93 9.84 -3.27
CA PRO A 256 -14.67 10.14 -4.68
C PRO A 256 -13.84 8.99 -5.30
N PRO A 257 -14.09 8.70 -6.59
CA PRO A 257 -13.43 7.56 -7.27
C PRO A 257 -11.90 7.64 -7.25
N GLU A 258 -11.34 8.82 -7.02
CA GLU A 258 -9.90 9.03 -6.89
C GLU A 258 -9.33 8.51 -5.56
N LEU A 259 -10.16 8.43 -4.52
CA LEU A 259 -9.76 7.96 -3.18
C LEU A 259 -10.15 6.49 -2.93
N VAL A 260 -10.96 5.92 -3.81
CA VAL A 260 -11.43 4.55 -3.66
C VAL A 260 -10.46 3.61 -4.37
N GLY A 261 -9.85 2.70 -3.62
CA GLY A 261 -9.37 1.44 -4.19
C GLY A 261 -10.62 0.69 -4.65
N ASN A 262 -10.92 0.71 -5.96
CA ASN A 262 -12.16 0.18 -6.48
C ASN A 262 -12.23 -1.33 -6.37
N ASP A 263 -13.26 -1.80 -5.68
CA ASP A 263 -13.75 -3.18 -5.79
C ASP A 263 -14.74 -3.36 -6.98
N ASP A 264 -14.78 -2.48 -7.96
CA ASP A 264 -15.48 -2.79 -9.20
C ASP A 264 -14.66 -3.82 -9.95
N PRO A 265 -15.26 -4.94 -10.39
CA PRO A 265 -14.57 -5.92 -11.20
C PRO A 265 -13.98 -5.22 -12.41
N ALA A 266 -12.71 -5.52 -12.70
CA ALA A 266 -12.09 -5.08 -13.93
C ALA A 266 -13.02 -5.42 -15.10
N PRO A 267 -13.26 -4.51 -16.07
CA PRO A 267 -13.98 -4.87 -17.28
C PRO A 267 -13.26 -6.06 -17.91
N GLY A 268 -14.00 -7.13 -18.20
CA GLY A 268 -13.46 -8.36 -18.73
C GLY A 268 -12.46 -8.05 -19.84
N ILE A 269 -11.27 -8.59 -19.71
CA ILE A 269 -10.25 -8.54 -20.76
C ILE A 269 -10.77 -9.42 -21.90
N PRO A 270 -10.85 -8.93 -23.13
CA PRO A 270 -11.34 -9.71 -24.28
C PRO A 270 -10.46 -10.92 -24.56
#